data_f8067471ea983cc35edfef3fe4d74049
#
_entry.id   f8067471ea983cc35edfef3fe4d74049
#
_cell.length_a   1.000
_cell.length_b   1.000
_cell.length_c   1.000
_cell.angle_alpha   90.00
_cell.angle_beta   90.00
_cell.angle_gamma   90.00
#
_symmetry.space_group_name_H-M   'P 1'
#
loop_
_entity.id
_entity.type
_entity.pdbx_description
1 polymer ?
#
loop_
_entity_poly.entity_id
_entity_poly.type
_entity_poly.pdbx_seq_one_letter_code
_entity_poly.pdbx_strand_id
1 'polypeptide(L)'
;LRMSRGLGDVYKRQLIALMKNQVDAMRNFSEEDGIAHFINSSLNKGAIEQVRSDILAGKTKLLYVAPESLTKEENVEFLRSVKISFYAVDEAHCISEWGHDFRPEYRRIRPIINEIGKAPLIALTATATPKVQHDIQKNLGMVDAQVFKSSFNRPNLYYEVRAKTANIDRDIIKFIKNNPEKSGIIYCLSRKRVEELAEILQANGINARPY
;
A
#
# COMPACT_ATOMS: atom_id res chain seq x y z
N LEU A 1 12.08 -1.92 -26.68
CA LEU A 1 11.12 -1.67 -25.62
C LEU A 1 11.79 -0.90 -24.48
N ARG A 2 11.76 0.43 -24.55
CA ARG A 2 12.13 1.29 -23.42
C ARG A 2 10.94 1.32 -22.45
N MET A 3 10.91 0.39 -21.51
CA MET A 3 10.00 0.55 -20.38
C MET A 3 10.59 1.58 -19.42
N SER A 4 9.77 2.57 -19.08
CA SER A 4 10.08 3.75 -18.33
C SER A 4 10.70 3.42 -16.97
N ARG A 5 11.92 3.86 -16.73
CA ARG A 5 12.55 3.91 -15.39
C ARG A 5 11.75 4.75 -14.37
N GLY A 6 10.70 5.45 -14.80
CA GLY A 6 9.92 6.35 -13.95
C GLY A 6 8.78 5.70 -13.15
N LEU A 7 8.16 4.60 -13.63
CA LEU A 7 7.04 3.99 -12.90
C LEU A 7 7.50 3.25 -11.63
N GLY A 8 8.63 2.55 -11.69
CA GLY A 8 9.19 1.85 -10.52
C GLY A 8 9.53 2.79 -9.35
N ASP A 9 10.00 4.00 -9.63
CA ASP A 9 10.35 4.98 -8.59
C ASP A 9 9.12 5.64 -7.97
N VAL A 10 8.04 5.82 -8.73
CA VAL A 10 6.78 6.37 -8.20
C VAL A 10 6.13 5.38 -7.23
N TYR A 11 6.06 4.10 -7.59
CA TYR A 11 5.50 3.06 -6.71
C TYR A 11 6.34 2.84 -5.45
N LYS A 12 7.66 2.85 -5.56
CA LYS A 12 8.56 2.77 -4.38
C LYS A 12 8.34 3.93 -3.43
N ARG A 13 8.19 5.15 -3.93
CA ARG A 13 7.92 6.33 -3.10
C ARG A 13 6.57 6.24 -2.39
N GLN A 14 5.52 5.73 -3.06
CA GLN A 14 4.21 5.52 -2.43
C GLN A 14 4.28 4.52 -1.28
N LEU A 15 4.95 3.38 -1.49
CA LEU A 15 5.10 2.36 -0.45
C LEU A 15 5.90 2.90 0.76
N ILE A 16 6.98 3.65 0.52
CA ILE A 16 7.78 4.28 1.57
C ILE A 16 6.94 5.27 2.38
N ALA A 17 6.15 6.11 1.71
CA ALA A 17 5.27 7.08 2.37
C ALA A 17 4.18 6.37 3.19
N LEU A 18 3.59 5.30 2.67
CA LEU A 18 2.58 4.51 3.37
C LEU A 18 3.17 3.87 4.64
N MET A 19 4.34 3.24 4.54
CA MET A 19 5.03 2.66 5.70
C MET A 19 5.32 3.71 6.76
N LYS A 20 5.77 4.89 6.37
CA LYS A 20 6.01 6.01 7.29
C LYS A 20 4.73 6.41 8.00
N ASN A 21 3.64 6.63 7.26
CA ASN A 21 2.35 7.01 7.83
C ASN A 21 1.82 5.95 8.81
N GLN A 22 1.97 4.66 8.51
CA GLN A 22 1.58 3.57 9.39
C GLN A 22 2.41 3.57 10.68
N VAL A 23 3.72 3.76 10.59
CA VAL A 23 4.60 3.86 11.76
C VAL A 23 4.27 5.09 12.60
N ASP A 24 4.07 6.25 11.96
CA ASP A 24 3.71 7.48 12.66
C ASP A 24 2.36 7.35 13.37
N ALA A 25 1.37 6.70 12.74
CA ALA A 25 0.09 6.40 13.37
C ALA A 25 0.26 5.50 14.61
N MET A 26 1.08 4.44 14.51
CA MET A 26 1.32 3.55 15.65
C MET A 26 2.06 4.24 16.79
N ARG A 27 3.01 5.12 16.50
CA ARG A 27 3.72 5.93 17.51
C ARG A 27 2.79 6.88 18.22
N ASN A 28 1.79 7.44 17.53
CA ASN A 28 0.79 8.33 18.13
C ASN A 28 -0.16 7.62 19.11
N PHE A 29 -0.26 6.29 19.06
CA PHE A 29 -1.04 5.49 20.02
C PHE A 29 -0.27 5.09 21.28
N SER A 30 1.04 5.34 21.32
CA SER A 30 1.89 4.93 22.44
C SER A 30 2.66 6.12 22.97
N GLU A 31 2.79 6.19 24.29
CA GLU A 31 3.68 7.13 24.97
C GLU A 31 5.16 6.68 24.92
N GLU A 32 5.41 5.44 24.46
CA GLU A 32 6.75 4.87 24.35
C GLU A 32 7.37 5.19 22.98
N ASP A 33 8.49 5.89 22.98
CA ASP A 33 9.32 6.09 21.79
C ASP A 33 9.88 4.74 21.27
N GLY A 34 9.83 4.55 19.95
CA GLY A 34 10.43 3.37 19.32
C GLY A 34 9.54 2.14 19.23
N ILE A 35 8.25 2.22 19.60
CA ILE A 35 7.29 1.09 19.52
C ILE A 35 7.12 0.53 18.10
N ALA A 36 7.25 1.37 17.08
CA ALA A 36 7.16 1.00 15.67
C ALA A 36 8.29 1.61 14.86
N HIS A 37 8.88 0.81 13.98
CA HIS A 37 9.93 1.23 13.05
C HIS A 37 9.68 0.68 11.65
N PHE A 38 10.41 1.21 10.67
CA PHE A 38 10.48 0.65 9.33
C PHE A 38 11.92 0.50 8.85
N ILE A 39 12.15 -0.46 7.94
CA ILE A 39 13.41 -0.64 7.20
C ILE A 39 13.08 -0.61 5.71
N ASN A 40 13.60 0.38 5.01
CA ASN A 40 13.50 0.53 3.57
C ASN A 40 14.74 1.22 2.98
N SER A 41 14.77 1.44 1.68
CA SER A 41 15.92 2.03 0.98
C SER A 41 16.19 3.50 1.27
N SER A 42 15.30 4.18 2.00
CA SER A 42 15.48 5.60 2.35
C SER A 42 16.29 5.82 3.63
N LEU A 43 16.46 4.78 4.46
CA LEU A 43 17.20 4.89 5.70
C LEU A 43 18.71 4.86 5.46
N ASN A 44 19.44 5.75 6.17
CA ASN A 44 20.89 5.69 6.26
C ASN A 44 21.34 4.64 7.29
N LYS A 45 22.63 4.33 7.30
CA LYS A 45 23.20 3.32 8.21
C LYS A 45 22.95 3.62 9.69
N GLY A 46 23.10 4.86 10.12
CA GLY A 46 22.87 5.24 11.52
C GLY A 46 21.42 5.04 11.96
N ALA A 47 20.45 5.35 11.10
CA ALA A 47 19.04 5.11 11.37
C ALA A 47 18.73 3.60 11.45
N ILE A 48 19.34 2.77 10.61
CA ILE A 48 19.19 1.32 10.68
C ILE A 48 19.76 0.77 11.99
N GLU A 49 20.94 1.24 12.43
CA GLU A 49 21.53 0.83 13.69
C GLU A 49 20.67 1.23 14.90
N GLN A 50 20.05 2.41 14.86
CA GLN A 50 19.10 2.82 15.91
C GLN A 50 17.88 1.88 15.96
N VAL A 51 17.30 1.53 14.78
CA VAL A 51 16.21 0.57 14.71
C VAL A 51 16.60 -0.79 15.30
N ARG A 52 17.78 -1.30 14.96
CA ARG A 52 18.30 -2.57 15.49
C ARG A 52 18.50 -2.49 17.02
N SER A 53 19.04 -1.39 17.52
CA SER A 53 19.22 -1.16 18.95
C SER A 53 17.88 -1.18 19.71
N ASP A 54 16.86 -0.49 19.19
CA ASP A 54 15.54 -0.44 19.82
C ASP A 54 14.83 -1.81 19.79
N ILE A 55 15.03 -2.60 18.72
CA ILE A 55 14.53 -3.98 18.63
C ILE A 55 15.21 -4.86 19.69
N LEU A 56 16.54 -4.83 19.82
CA LEU A 56 17.29 -5.61 20.79
C LEU A 56 16.96 -5.20 22.24
N ALA A 57 16.67 -3.92 22.46
CA ALA A 57 16.21 -3.40 23.75
C ALA A 57 14.75 -3.79 24.08
N GLY A 58 14.04 -4.47 23.16
CA GLY A 58 12.66 -4.88 23.34
C GLY A 58 11.61 -3.75 23.27
N LYS A 59 12.03 -2.54 22.88
CA LYS A 59 11.14 -1.38 22.72
C LYS A 59 10.22 -1.56 21.51
N THR A 60 10.77 -2.02 20.39
CA THR A 60 10.03 -2.18 19.12
C THR A 60 9.08 -3.37 19.19
N LYS A 61 7.79 -3.11 18.94
CA LYS A 61 6.74 -4.13 18.86
C LYS A 61 6.31 -4.40 17.42
N LEU A 62 6.45 -3.40 16.54
CA LEU A 62 6.12 -3.49 15.14
C LEU A 62 7.30 -3.04 14.27
N LEU A 63 7.70 -3.89 13.35
CA LEU A 63 8.71 -3.58 12.34
C LEU A 63 8.13 -3.76 10.94
N TYR A 64 8.07 -2.69 10.18
CA TYR A 64 7.71 -2.71 8.77
C TYR A 64 8.97 -2.86 7.92
N VAL A 65 9.00 -3.85 7.04
CA VAL A 65 10.15 -4.10 6.16
C VAL A 65 9.70 -4.11 4.71
N ALA A 66 10.33 -3.29 3.89
CA ALA A 66 10.10 -3.36 2.45
C ALA A 66 10.66 -4.67 1.87
N PRO A 67 9.96 -5.35 0.94
CA PRO A 67 10.40 -6.63 0.38
C PRO A 67 11.84 -6.59 -0.16
N GLU A 68 12.24 -5.50 -0.81
CA GLU A 68 13.60 -5.31 -1.33
C GLU A 68 14.65 -5.20 -0.21
N SER A 69 14.27 -4.67 0.95
CA SER A 69 15.16 -4.60 2.12
C SER A 69 15.24 -5.93 2.85
N LEU A 70 14.15 -6.70 2.82
CA LEU A 70 14.12 -8.04 3.39
C LEU A 70 15.06 -9.01 2.66
N THR A 71 15.35 -8.78 1.36
CA THR A 71 16.28 -9.63 0.59
C THR A 71 17.77 -9.42 0.90
N LYS A 72 18.12 -8.42 1.72
CA LYS A 72 19.51 -8.16 2.09
C LYS A 72 19.94 -9.12 3.20
N GLU A 73 21.06 -9.81 3.00
CA GLU A 73 21.59 -10.81 3.93
C GLU A 73 21.75 -10.26 5.35
N GLU A 74 22.29 -9.05 5.50
CA GLU A 74 22.47 -8.38 6.80
C GLU A 74 21.16 -8.19 7.59
N ASN A 75 20.02 -8.03 6.90
CA ASN A 75 18.72 -7.91 7.54
C ASN A 75 18.15 -9.27 7.91
N VAL A 76 18.37 -10.29 7.08
CA VAL A 76 17.96 -11.66 7.35
C VAL A 76 18.71 -12.21 8.56
N GLU A 77 20.04 -12.04 8.60
CA GLU A 77 20.88 -12.44 9.74
C GLU A 77 20.44 -11.75 11.04
N PHE A 78 20.19 -10.44 10.99
CA PHE A 78 19.69 -9.70 12.14
C PHE A 78 18.33 -10.25 12.60
N LEU A 79 17.38 -10.46 11.69
CA LEU A 79 16.05 -10.96 12.04
C LEU A 79 16.05 -12.40 12.59
N ARG A 80 17.05 -13.22 12.24
CA ARG A 80 17.26 -14.54 12.87
C ARG A 80 17.63 -14.44 14.36
N SER A 81 18.29 -13.36 14.76
CA SER A 81 18.75 -13.16 16.14
C SER A 81 17.65 -12.68 17.09
N VAL A 82 16.48 -12.31 16.56
CA VAL A 82 15.39 -11.75 17.36
C VAL A 82 14.15 -12.65 17.36
N LYS A 83 13.38 -12.61 18.45
CA LYS A 83 12.13 -13.37 18.58
C LYS A 83 11.02 -12.68 17.80
N ILE A 84 10.53 -13.31 16.75
CA ILE A 84 9.39 -12.82 15.96
C ILE A 84 8.12 -13.56 16.40
N SER A 85 7.09 -12.81 16.78
CA SER A 85 5.82 -13.37 17.24
C SER A 85 4.92 -13.80 16.10
N PHE A 86 4.90 -13.05 14.99
CA PHE A 86 4.19 -13.37 13.76
C PHE A 86 4.71 -12.54 12.60
N TYR A 87 4.41 -12.98 11.39
CA TYR A 87 4.64 -12.24 10.14
C TYR A 87 3.31 -11.77 9.57
N ALA A 88 3.29 -10.54 9.07
CA ALA A 88 2.17 -10.01 8.30
C ALA A 88 2.65 -9.57 6.92
N VAL A 89 2.04 -10.12 5.87
CA VAL A 89 2.30 -9.73 4.48
C VAL A 89 1.13 -8.89 4.02
N ASP A 90 1.36 -7.59 3.94
CA ASP A 90 0.40 -6.63 3.41
C ASP A 90 0.49 -6.59 1.88
N GLU A 91 -0.58 -6.14 1.21
CA GLU A 91 -0.72 -6.15 -0.25
C GLU A 91 -0.33 -7.51 -0.88
N ALA A 92 -0.73 -8.60 -0.23
CA ALA A 92 -0.34 -9.95 -0.61
C ALA A 92 -0.71 -10.32 -2.05
N HIS A 93 -1.63 -9.59 -2.69
CA HIS A 93 -1.97 -9.76 -4.10
C HIS A 93 -0.79 -9.52 -5.05
N CYS A 94 0.23 -8.76 -4.58
CA CYS A 94 1.46 -8.53 -5.35
C CYS A 94 2.28 -9.81 -5.63
N ILE A 95 1.99 -10.92 -4.92
CA ILE A 95 2.66 -12.22 -5.16
C ILE A 95 2.18 -12.91 -6.45
N SER A 96 1.00 -12.56 -6.93
CA SER A 96 0.31 -13.20 -8.05
C SER A 96 0.52 -12.46 -9.37
N GLU A 97 0.94 -13.18 -10.41
CA GLU A 97 0.98 -12.67 -11.79
C GLU A 97 -0.41 -12.34 -12.35
N TRP A 98 -1.44 -12.87 -11.73
CA TRP A 98 -2.85 -12.59 -12.06
C TRP A 98 -3.40 -11.37 -11.30
N GLY A 99 -2.59 -10.79 -10.41
CA GLY A 99 -2.90 -9.55 -9.72
C GLY A 99 -2.63 -8.33 -10.61
N HIS A 100 -3.19 -7.20 -10.24
CA HIS A 100 -3.01 -5.94 -10.97
C HIS A 100 -1.64 -5.26 -10.70
N ASP A 101 -0.91 -5.70 -9.69
CA ASP A 101 0.39 -5.13 -9.26
C ASP A 101 1.36 -6.25 -8.86
N PHE A 102 1.75 -7.08 -9.84
CA PHE A 102 2.69 -8.17 -9.59
C PHE A 102 4.09 -7.64 -9.28
N ARG A 103 4.68 -8.15 -8.18
CA ARG A 103 6.05 -7.83 -7.75
C ARG A 103 6.84 -9.09 -7.46
N PRO A 104 7.90 -9.39 -8.25
CA PRO A 104 8.70 -10.60 -8.08
C PRO A 104 9.30 -10.77 -6.69
N GLU A 105 9.61 -9.67 -6.00
CA GLU A 105 10.17 -9.66 -4.65
C GLU A 105 9.24 -10.32 -3.63
N TYR A 106 7.92 -10.24 -3.83
CA TYR A 106 6.95 -10.90 -2.96
C TYR A 106 7.04 -12.42 -2.98
N ARG A 107 7.48 -13.03 -4.09
CA ARG A 107 7.69 -14.48 -4.17
C ARG A 107 8.89 -14.95 -3.35
N ARG A 108 9.80 -14.04 -3.00
CA ARG A 108 10.95 -14.33 -2.15
C ARG A 108 10.62 -14.29 -0.66
N ILE A 109 9.47 -13.75 -0.27
CA ILE A 109 9.09 -13.57 1.14
C ILE A 109 9.03 -14.92 1.87
N ARG A 110 8.39 -15.94 1.30
CA ARG A 110 8.27 -17.24 1.97
C ARG A 110 9.60 -17.95 2.18
N PRO A 111 10.49 -18.08 1.19
CA PRO A 111 11.85 -18.59 1.39
C PRO A 111 12.59 -17.85 2.52
N ILE A 112 12.54 -16.53 2.53
CA ILE A 112 13.21 -15.70 3.54
C ILE A 112 12.61 -15.92 4.93
N ILE A 113 11.28 -15.97 5.07
CA ILE A 113 10.62 -16.30 6.36
C ILE A 113 11.08 -17.66 6.87
N ASN A 114 11.18 -18.67 6.00
CA ASN A 114 11.66 -19.98 6.39
C ASN A 114 13.12 -19.97 6.88
N GLU A 115 13.90 -19.06 6.35
CA GLU A 115 15.30 -18.83 6.73
C GLU A 115 15.45 -18.08 8.05
N ILE A 116 14.61 -17.07 8.30
CA ILE A 116 14.60 -16.31 9.55
C ILE A 116 14.12 -17.19 10.70
N GLY A 117 12.96 -17.86 10.55
CA GLY A 117 12.42 -18.73 11.58
C GLY A 117 10.90 -18.89 11.47
N LYS A 118 10.38 -19.95 12.07
CA LYS A 118 8.95 -20.28 12.05
C LYS A 118 8.16 -19.38 13.01
N ALA A 119 7.14 -18.72 12.49
CA ALA A 119 6.12 -18.01 13.27
C ALA A 119 4.80 -18.02 12.48
N PRO A 120 3.66 -17.75 13.14
CA PRO A 120 2.38 -17.57 12.45
C PRO A 120 2.49 -16.53 11.33
N LEU A 121 1.77 -16.76 10.22
CA LEU A 121 1.77 -15.89 9.05
C LEU A 121 0.35 -15.42 8.73
N ILE A 122 0.19 -14.12 8.54
CA ILE A 122 -1.04 -13.47 8.12
C ILE A 122 -0.78 -12.83 6.76
N ALA A 123 -1.67 -13.06 5.79
CA ALA A 123 -1.65 -12.38 4.49
C ALA A 123 -2.88 -11.49 4.34
N LEU A 124 -2.67 -10.23 4.02
CA LEU A 124 -3.69 -9.19 3.92
C LEU A 124 -3.74 -8.63 2.51
N THR A 125 -4.95 -8.43 1.99
CA THR A 125 -5.16 -7.77 0.71
C THR A 125 -6.60 -7.24 0.61
N ALA A 126 -6.74 -6.07 0.01
CA ALA A 126 -8.06 -5.50 -0.29
C ALA A 126 -8.66 -6.05 -1.58
N THR A 127 -7.83 -6.55 -2.50
CA THR A 127 -8.24 -6.85 -3.88
C THR A 127 -7.70 -8.22 -4.31
N ALA A 128 -8.41 -9.29 -4.01
CA ALA A 128 -8.02 -10.63 -4.46
C ALA A 128 -9.20 -11.40 -5.04
N THR A 129 -9.13 -11.70 -6.34
CA THR A 129 -10.02 -12.68 -6.98
C THR A 129 -9.75 -14.08 -6.43
N PRO A 130 -10.65 -15.07 -6.61
CA PRO A 130 -10.40 -16.45 -6.16
C PRO A 130 -9.06 -17.02 -6.68
N LYS A 131 -8.69 -16.70 -7.92
CA LYS A 131 -7.41 -17.12 -8.52
C LYS A 131 -6.21 -16.50 -7.80
N VAL A 132 -6.28 -15.20 -7.50
CA VAL A 132 -5.24 -14.50 -6.75
C VAL A 132 -5.15 -15.01 -5.31
N GLN A 133 -6.28 -15.32 -4.65
CA GLN A 133 -6.30 -15.91 -3.32
C GLN A 133 -5.58 -17.25 -3.29
N HIS A 134 -5.86 -18.12 -4.26
CA HIS A 134 -5.18 -19.42 -4.39
C HIS A 134 -3.66 -19.24 -4.58
N ASP A 135 -3.23 -18.30 -5.43
CA ASP A 135 -1.83 -17.99 -5.64
C ASP A 135 -1.14 -17.47 -4.36
N ILE A 136 -1.80 -16.61 -3.59
CA ILE A 136 -1.29 -16.14 -2.29
C ILE A 136 -1.06 -17.33 -1.37
N GLN A 137 -2.07 -18.17 -1.18
CA GLN A 137 -1.99 -19.35 -0.30
C GLN A 137 -0.86 -20.30 -0.73
N LYS A 138 -0.76 -20.59 -2.03
CA LYS A 138 0.27 -21.47 -2.59
C LYS A 138 1.68 -20.89 -2.38
N ASN A 139 1.91 -19.65 -2.78
CA ASN A 139 3.24 -19.05 -2.74
C ASN A 139 3.72 -18.73 -1.31
N LEU A 140 2.81 -18.46 -0.39
CA LEU A 140 3.13 -18.26 1.03
C LEU A 140 3.10 -19.57 1.84
N GLY A 141 2.77 -20.72 1.23
CA GLY A 141 2.67 -22.01 1.93
C GLY A 141 1.56 -22.02 2.97
N MET A 142 0.40 -21.42 2.65
CA MET A 142 -0.76 -21.22 3.51
C MET A 142 -2.00 -21.95 2.97
N VAL A 143 -1.84 -23.14 2.39
CA VAL A 143 -2.92 -23.85 1.68
C VAL A 143 -4.11 -24.16 2.61
N ASP A 144 -3.83 -24.49 3.86
CA ASP A 144 -4.85 -24.82 4.87
C ASP A 144 -5.22 -23.62 5.77
N ALA A 145 -4.79 -22.39 5.38
CA ALA A 145 -5.08 -21.22 6.19
C ALA A 145 -6.56 -20.86 6.15
N GLN A 146 -7.07 -20.40 7.28
CA GLN A 146 -8.42 -19.86 7.37
C GLN A 146 -8.52 -18.56 6.57
N VAL A 147 -9.53 -18.47 5.69
CA VAL A 147 -9.77 -17.30 4.84
C VAL A 147 -10.95 -16.51 5.40
N PHE A 148 -10.69 -15.24 5.71
CA PHE A 148 -11.72 -14.27 6.08
C PHE A 148 -11.95 -13.33 4.91
N LYS A 149 -13.19 -13.26 4.43
CA LYS A 149 -13.56 -12.43 3.29
C LYS A 149 -14.75 -11.56 3.63
N SER A 150 -14.58 -10.25 3.48
CA SER A 150 -15.69 -9.31 3.55
C SER A 150 -16.28 -9.05 2.16
N SER A 151 -17.51 -8.56 2.11
CA SER A 151 -18.13 -8.10 0.87
C SER A 151 -17.46 -6.84 0.37
N PHE A 152 -17.29 -6.73 -0.96
CA PHE A 152 -16.91 -5.47 -1.60
C PHE A 152 -18.05 -4.46 -1.64
N ASN A 153 -19.29 -4.92 -1.45
CA ASN A 153 -20.44 -4.03 -1.40
C ASN A 153 -20.39 -3.18 -0.13
N ARG A 154 -20.36 -1.90 -0.31
CA ARG A 154 -20.35 -0.89 0.77
C ARG A 154 -21.70 -0.17 0.76
N PRO A 155 -22.63 -0.52 1.66
CA PRO A 155 -24.01 0.00 1.66
C PRO A 155 -24.10 1.53 1.75
N ASN A 156 -23.06 2.15 2.27
CA ASN A 156 -22.95 3.61 2.39
C ASN A 156 -22.43 4.32 1.13
N LEU A 157 -22.08 3.55 0.07
CA LEU A 157 -21.63 4.11 -1.20
C LEU A 157 -22.68 3.86 -2.29
N TYR A 158 -23.02 4.93 -2.99
CA TYR A 158 -23.86 4.86 -4.19
C TYR A 158 -22.98 4.89 -5.43
N TYR A 159 -23.17 3.93 -6.31
CA TYR A 159 -22.48 3.84 -7.60
C TYR A 159 -23.47 4.12 -8.74
N GLU A 160 -23.10 5.02 -9.62
CA GLU A 160 -23.89 5.35 -10.79
C GLU A 160 -23.01 5.38 -12.05
N VAL A 161 -23.50 4.79 -13.12
CA VAL A 161 -22.86 4.87 -14.45
C VAL A 161 -23.74 5.70 -15.37
N ARG A 162 -23.18 6.77 -15.92
CA ARG A 162 -23.84 7.63 -16.89
C ARG A 162 -23.16 7.56 -18.24
N ALA A 163 -23.94 7.51 -19.30
CA ALA A 163 -23.42 7.62 -20.65
C ALA A 163 -22.76 8.99 -20.86
N LYS A 164 -21.63 9.02 -21.55
CA LYS A 164 -20.98 10.27 -21.92
C LYS A 164 -21.86 11.03 -22.91
N THR A 165 -22.11 12.30 -22.64
CA THR A 165 -22.77 13.24 -23.56
C THR A 165 -21.73 14.03 -24.35
N ALA A 166 -22.18 14.79 -25.36
CA ALA A 166 -21.34 15.74 -26.06
C ALA A 166 -20.87 16.91 -25.15
N ASN A 167 -21.56 17.15 -24.01
CA ASN A 167 -21.34 18.27 -23.10
C ASN A 167 -20.95 17.83 -21.70
N ILE A 168 -19.98 16.91 -21.58
CA ILE A 168 -19.54 16.31 -20.30
C ILE A 168 -19.22 17.36 -19.25
N ASP A 169 -18.53 18.44 -19.59
CA ASP A 169 -18.13 19.48 -18.64
C ASP A 169 -19.34 20.18 -18.02
N ARG A 170 -20.36 20.43 -18.83
CA ARG A 170 -21.64 20.98 -18.35
C ARG A 170 -22.34 20.03 -17.39
N ASP A 171 -22.28 18.71 -17.69
CA ASP A 171 -22.91 17.71 -16.82
C ASP A 171 -22.18 17.61 -15.48
N ILE A 172 -20.83 17.67 -15.48
CA ILE A 172 -20.02 17.71 -14.27
C ILE A 172 -20.35 18.95 -13.45
N ILE A 173 -20.37 20.15 -14.06
CA ILE A 173 -20.71 21.39 -13.40
C ILE A 173 -22.11 21.32 -12.77
N LYS A 174 -23.10 20.81 -13.51
CA LYS A 174 -24.45 20.63 -13.01
C LYS A 174 -24.52 19.67 -11.85
N PHE A 175 -23.79 18.55 -11.91
CA PHE A 175 -23.70 17.59 -10.82
C PHE A 175 -23.13 18.21 -9.56
N ILE A 176 -22.04 18.96 -9.65
CA ILE A 176 -21.41 19.63 -8.50
C ILE A 176 -22.36 20.68 -7.90
N LYS A 177 -22.98 21.52 -8.73
CA LYS A 177 -23.92 22.55 -8.27
C LYS A 177 -25.17 21.97 -7.61
N ASN A 178 -25.59 20.77 -8.00
CA ASN A 178 -26.71 20.05 -7.37
C ASN A 178 -26.31 19.33 -6.05
N ASN A 179 -25.02 19.34 -5.70
CA ASN A 179 -24.48 18.75 -4.47
C ASN A 179 -23.68 19.81 -3.69
N PRO A 180 -24.30 20.91 -3.25
CA PRO A 180 -23.61 21.96 -2.52
C PRO A 180 -22.99 21.39 -1.23
N GLU A 181 -21.92 22.02 -0.76
CA GLU A 181 -21.22 21.68 0.49
C GLU A 181 -20.58 20.28 0.52
N LYS A 182 -20.57 19.56 -0.60
CA LYS A 182 -19.87 18.27 -0.70
C LYS A 182 -18.52 18.43 -1.37
N SER A 183 -17.53 17.73 -0.84
CA SER A 183 -16.22 17.59 -1.48
C SER A 183 -16.23 16.43 -2.47
N GLY A 184 -15.39 16.51 -3.52
CA GLY A 184 -15.28 15.47 -4.53
C GLY A 184 -13.90 15.39 -5.16
N ILE A 185 -13.62 14.25 -5.79
CA ILE A 185 -12.42 14.02 -6.59
C ILE A 185 -12.87 13.61 -7.99
N ILE A 186 -12.29 14.23 -9.01
CA ILE A 186 -12.56 13.92 -10.42
C ILE A 186 -11.30 13.34 -11.04
N TYR A 187 -11.38 12.08 -11.49
CA TYR A 187 -10.29 11.43 -12.19
C TYR A 187 -10.37 11.68 -13.69
N CYS A 188 -9.27 12.11 -14.30
CA CYS A 188 -9.15 12.31 -15.72
C CYS A 188 -8.06 11.39 -16.33
N LEU A 189 -8.18 11.07 -17.61
CA LEU A 189 -7.24 10.20 -18.33
C LEU A 189 -5.86 10.83 -18.59
N SER A 190 -5.74 12.18 -18.55
CA SER A 190 -4.49 12.88 -18.80
C SER A 190 -4.33 14.09 -17.89
N ARG A 191 -3.06 14.47 -17.61
CA ARG A 191 -2.71 15.66 -16.82
C ARG A 191 -3.28 16.92 -17.46
N LYS A 192 -3.14 17.08 -18.77
CA LYS A 192 -3.69 18.21 -19.54
C LYS A 192 -5.20 18.36 -19.27
N ARG A 193 -5.94 17.24 -19.27
CA ARG A 193 -7.39 17.27 -19.01
C ARG A 193 -7.72 17.65 -17.57
N VAL A 194 -6.87 17.30 -16.60
CA VAL A 194 -7.04 17.73 -15.20
C VAL A 194 -6.94 19.24 -15.07
N GLU A 195 -5.93 19.83 -15.71
CA GLU A 195 -5.70 21.28 -15.70
C GLU A 195 -6.85 22.04 -16.39
N GLU A 196 -7.21 21.65 -17.62
CA GLU A 196 -8.33 22.23 -18.38
C GLU A 196 -9.66 22.17 -17.60
N LEU A 197 -9.96 21.01 -16.99
CA LEU A 197 -11.20 20.84 -16.24
C LEU A 197 -11.20 21.70 -14.97
N ALA A 198 -10.07 21.82 -14.27
CA ALA A 198 -9.95 22.67 -13.10
C ALA A 198 -10.22 24.13 -13.44
N GLU A 199 -9.66 24.65 -14.56
CA GLU A 199 -9.92 26.02 -15.07
C GLU A 199 -11.39 26.23 -15.40
N ILE A 200 -12.02 25.28 -16.10
CA ILE A 200 -13.46 25.35 -16.45
C ILE A 200 -14.32 25.39 -15.17
N LEU A 201 -14.01 24.57 -14.17
CA LEU A 201 -14.75 24.56 -12.90
C LEU A 201 -14.59 25.88 -12.15
N GLN A 202 -13.37 26.42 -12.07
CA GLN A 202 -13.11 27.73 -11.45
C GLN A 202 -13.85 28.87 -12.16
N ALA A 203 -13.86 28.88 -13.48
CA ALA A 203 -14.60 29.85 -14.29
C ALA A 203 -16.12 29.79 -14.04
N ASN A 204 -16.63 28.65 -13.54
CA ASN A 204 -18.04 28.46 -13.17
C ASN A 204 -18.32 28.63 -11.66
N GLY A 205 -17.37 29.21 -10.92
CA GLY A 205 -17.51 29.52 -9.50
C GLY A 205 -17.35 28.31 -8.58
N ILE A 206 -16.73 27.21 -9.05
CA ILE A 206 -16.46 26.00 -8.26
C ILE A 206 -15.01 26.03 -7.78
N ASN A 207 -14.79 25.89 -6.48
CA ASN A 207 -13.42 25.83 -5.92
C ASN A 207 -12.79 24.47 -6.25
N ALA A 208 -12.07 24.38 -7.36
CA ALA A 208 -11.38 23.19 -7.84
C ALA A 208 -9.88 23.47 -7.99
N ARG A 209 -9.05 22.44 -7.77
CA ARG A 209 -7.60 22.51 -7.97
C ARG A 209 -7.11 21.28 -8.72
N PRO A 210 -6.17 21.42 -9.66
CA PRO A 210 -5.50 20.27 -10.28
C PRO A 210 -4.58 19.61 -9.26
N TYR A 211 -4.49 18.26 -9.35
CA TYR A 211 -3.62 17.46 -8.46
C TYR A 211 -2.86 16.42 -9.28
#